data_c0387394bad0c1277ec0ff87b864a314
#
_entry.id   c0387394bad0c1277ec0ff87b864a314
#
_cell.length_a   1.000
_cell.length_b   1.000
_cell.length_c   1.000
_cell.angle_alpha   90.00
_cell.angle_beta   90.00
_cell.angle_gamma   90.00
#
_symmetry.space_group_name_H-M   'P 1'
#
loop_
_entity.id
_entity.type
_entity.pdbx_description
1 polymer ?
#
loop_
_entity_poly.entity_id
_entity_poly.type
_entity_poly.pdbx_seq_one_letter_code
_entity_poly.pdbx_strand_id
1 'polypeptide(L)'
;MTMKSRKNLFYIGMFALCGIGLAACGDDEAYDVYGDPFNRVYTLDNSSAYKIVQTPIGTVSNVDFKWSVKCSKKAEGIIKVAVEVDNSLIAAYNEEHGTEFEAMPAEAIVLENAEMTIPAGEMVVADMVHVKLTDDASVLSTLKSEKGYIIPLRLASAEGPNTELSTNMIAPSFLTITVTEDNMNHEATKYTGTGTLVADQSGWTATTNGAVQSWYDPIESIFDGNYQTYCYMTNRSGELQLDIDMGKPYSFDGIKMTTSGYDYETWEETEAGAFSAGMTVSTSD
;
A
#
# COMPACT_ATOMS: atom_id res chain seq x y z
N MET A 1 -57.15 13.35 20.66
CA MET A 1 -56.39 14.48 21.24
C MET A 1 -54.94 14.13 21.34
N THR A 2 -54.27 14.36 20.29
CA THR A 2 -52.92 14.89 20.03
C THR A 2 -51.78 14.46 20.96
N MET A 3 -51.04 13.49 20.47
CA MET A 3 -49.69 13.17 20.93
C MET A 3 -48.70 13.46 19.77
N LYS A 4 -48.46 14.75 19.53
CA LYS A 4 -47.41 15.26 18.63
C LYS A 4 -46.69 16.35 19.37
N SER A 5 -45.49 16.06 19.92
CA SER A 5 -44.42 17.03 20.21
C SER A 5 -43.44 16.52 21.25
N ARG A 6 -42.72 15.41 20.94
CA ARG A 6 -41.49 15.05 21.70
C ARG A 6 -40.32 14.58 20.82
N LYS A 7 -40.46 14.57 19.50
CA LYS A 7 -39.38 14.13 18.60
C LYS A 7 -38.43 15.24 18.16
N ASN A 8 -38.77 16.50 18.30
CA ASN A 8 -37.95 17.62 17.81
C ASN A 8 -36.95 18.15 18.83
N LEU A 9 -37.09 17.76 20.10
CA LEU A 9 -36.14 18.20 21.14
C LEU A 9 -34.87 17.35 21.22
N PHE A 10 -34.92 16.14 20.66
CA PHE A 10 -33.77 15.22 20.67
C PHE A 10 -32.74 15.53 19.57
N TYR A 11 -33.19 16.16 18.47
CA TYR A 11 -32.31 16.52 17.36
C TYR A 11 -31.56 17.85 17.58
N ILE A 12 -32.05 18.73 18.42
CA ILE A 12 -31.36 20.00 18.71
C ILE A 12 -30.23 19.80 19.73
N GLY A 13 -30.34 18.81 20.62
CA GLY A 13 -29.27 18.47 21.59
C GLY A 13 -28.07 17.77 20.96
N MET A 14 -28.25 17.09 19.83
CA MET A 14 -27.19 16.32 19.20
C MET A 14 -26.33 17.16 18.22
N PHE A 15 -26.84 18.30 17.76
CA PHE A 15 -26.08 19.23 16.92
C PHE A 15 -25.25 20.22 17.74
N ALA A 16 -25.56 20.43 19.02
CA ALA A 16 -24.78 21.32 19.88
C ALA A 16 -23.52 20.65 20.47
N LEU A 17 -23.41 19.30 20.46
CA LEU A 17 -22.21 18.59 20.92
C LEU A 17 -21.16 18.38 19.82
N CYS A 18 -21.50 18.51 18.55
CA CYS A 18 -20.54 18.40 17.43
C CYS A 18 -19.78 19.70 17.13
N GLY A 19 -20.16 20.80 17.76
CA GLY A 19 -19.56 22.13 17.50
C GLY A 19 -18.37 22.50 18.40
N ILE A 20 -18.02 21.68 19.39
CA ILE A 20 -16.95 22.03 20.35
C ILE A 20 -15.64 21.22 20.07
N GLY A 21 -15.66 20.32 19.08
CA GLY A 21 -14.51 19.45 18.75
C GLY A 21 -13.54 19.95 17.69
N LEU A 22 -13.69 21.15 17.14
CA LEU A 22 -12.85 21.65 16.04
C LEU A 22 -11.94 22.85 16.39
N ALA A 23 -11.74 23.13 17.66
CA ALA A 23 -10.85 24.20 18.12
C ALA A 23 -9.61 23.67 18.86
N ALA A 24 -9.21 22.42 18.63
CA ALA A 24 -8.00 21.84 19.21
C ALA A 24 -6.98 21.43 18.13
N CYS A 25 -6.89 22.19 17.06
CA CYS A 25 -5.79 22.13 16.10
C CYS A 25 -5.18 23.52 15.99
N GLY A 26 -4.33 23.85 16.92
CA GLY A 26 -3.57 25.10 16.90
C GLY A 26 -3.11 25.40 18.31
N ASP A 27 -1.99 24.88 18.61
CA ASP A 27 -0.89 25.42 19.34
C ASP A 27 -0.07 24.24 19.87
N ASP A 28 1.15 24.14 19.37
CA ASP A 28 2.23 23.33 19.97
C ASP A 28 2.59 23.90 21.34
N GLU A 29 1.60 24.08 22.24
CA GLU A 29 1.88 24.35 23.63
C GLU A 29 2.47 23.08 24.23
N ALA A 30 3.78 23.11 24.36
CA ALA A 30 4.50 22.17 25.16
C ALA A 30 3.81 22.05 26.51
N TYR A 31 3.51 20.84 26.92
CA TYR A 31 3.12 20.56 28.29
C TYR A 31 4.29 20.96 29.19
N ASP A 32 4.26 22.20 29.70
CA ASP A 32 5.18 22.62 30.71
C ASP A 32 4.87 21.84 32.00
N VAL A 33 5.67 20.78 32.19
CA VAL A 33 5.61 20.01 33.42
C VAL A 33 6.20 20.89 34.52
N TYR A 34 5.36 21.72 35.10
CA TYR A 34 5.75 22.70 36.12
C TYR A 34 6.46 21.99 37.27
N GLY A 35 7.73 22.29 37.43
CA GLY A 35 8.57 21.73 38.48
C GLY A 35 9.45 20.54 38.09
N ASP A 36 9.34 19.98 36.91
CA ASP A 36 10.32 18.99 36.43
C ASP A 36 11.61 19.73 36.03
N PRO A 37 12.76 19.40 36.64
CA PRO A 37 14.03 20.04 36.28
C PRO A 37 14.53 19.61 34.90
N PHE A 38 14.04 18.47 34.39
CA PHE A 38 14.50 17.89 33.13
C PHE A 38 13.63 18.29 31.94
N ASN A 39 14.26 18.41 30.79
CA ASN A 39 13.59 18.44 29.49
C ASN A 39 13.31 17.02 29.06
N ARG A 40 12.03 16.61 29.00
CA ARG A 40 11.61 15.25 28.70
C ARG A 40 11.48 15.06 27.20
N VAL A 41 12.27 14.15 26.65
CA VAL A 41 12.14 13.75 25.23
C VAL A 41 11.12 12.62 25.10
N TYR A 42 10.23 12.75 24.15
CA TYR A 42 9.10 11.84 23.96
C TYR A 42 8.69 11.71 22.51
N THR A 43 7.89 10.68 22.26
CA THR A 43 7.20 10.44 21.00
C THR A 43 5.73 10.22 21.25
N LEU A 44 4.92 10.47 20.25
CA LEU A 44 3.53 10.04 20.25
C LEU A 44 3.45 8.68 19.54
N ASP A 45 2.55 7.82 20.01
CA ASP A 45 2.24 6.59 19.28
C ASP A 45 1.74 6.96 17.88
N ASN A 46 2.35 6.37 16.88
CA ASN A 46 2.02 6.58 15.48
C ASN A 46 2.07 5.23 14.74
N SER A 47 1.59 4.17 15.37
CA SER A 47 1.54 2.85 14.76
C SER A 47 0.74 2.86 13.45
N SER A 48 1.21 2.14 12.45
CA SER A 48 0.64 2.14 11.11
C SER A 48 0.68 0.76 10.48
N ALA A 49 -0.29 0.49 9.60
CA ALA A 49 -0.37 -0.75 8.85
C ALA A 49 -0.05 -0.52 7.37
N TYR A 50 0.76 -1.40 6.81
CA TYR A 50 1.25 -1.35 5.45
C TYR A 50 1.02 -2.67 4.72
N LYS A 51 1.25 -2.65 3.42
CA LYS A 51 1.10 -3.82 2.56
C LYS A 51 2.29 -3.96 1.62
N ILE A 52 2.72 -5.20 1.46
CA ILE A 52 3.63 -5.63 0.39
C ILE A 52 2.83 -6.54 -0.54
N VAL A 53 2.93 -6.28 -1.83
CA VAL A 53 2.32 -7.11 -2.87
C VAL A 53 3.43 -7.71 -3.71
N GLN A 54 3.53 -9.03 -3.68
CA GLN A 54 4.41 -9.79 -4.56
C GLN A 54 3.70 -10.01 -5.89
N THR A 55 4.31 -9.56 -6.98
CA THR A 55 3.79 -9.76 -8.33
C THR A 55 4.80 -10.50 -9.20
N PRO A 56 4.40 -11.12 -10.32
CA PRO A 56 5.33 -11.79 -11.23
C PRO A 56 6.42 -10.88 -11.81
N ILE A 57 6.17 -9.56 -11.81
CA ILE A 57 7.09 -8.55 -12.38
C ILE A 57 7.87 -7.79 -11.30
N GLY A 58 7.64 -8.07 -10.02
CA GLY A 58 8.35 -7.41 -8.91
C GLY A 58 7.49 -7.22 -7.68
N THR A 59 8.08 -6.60 -6.67
CA THR A 59 7.43 -6.33 -5.39
C THR A 59 6.97 -4.88 -5.33
N VAL A 60 5.73 -4.66 -4.95
CA VAL A 60 5.17 -3.33 -4.70
C VAL A 60 4.94 -3.14 -3.21
N SER A 61 5.35 -2.01 -2.67
CA SER A 61 5.19 -1.67 -1.27
C SER A 61 4.76 -0.23 -1.11
N ASN A 62 3.95 0.04 -0.08
CA ASN A 62 3.56 1.39 0.33
C ASN A 62 4.18 1.80 1.68
N VAL A 63 5.24 1.13 2.13
CA VAL A 63 5.92 1.46 3.38
C VAL A 63 6.66 2.78 3.22
N ASP A 64 6.10 3.82 3.81
CA ASP A 64 6.66 5.18 3.90
C ASP A 64 6.21 5.79 5.23
N PHE A 65 7.02 5.60 6.27
CA PHE A 65 6.67 6.01 7.62
C PHE A 65 7.61 7.09 8.11
N LYS A 66 7.04 8.18 8.59
CA LYS A 66 7.78 9.31 9.18
C LYS A 66 7.37 9.51 10.62
N TRP A 67 8.36 9.62 11.47
CA TRP A 67 8.17 9.74 12.91
C TRP A 67 8.95 10.91 13.49
N SER A 68 8.25 11.76 14.24
CA SER A 68 8.84 12.95 14.85
C SER A 68 9.08 12.74 16.34
N VAL A 69 10.17 13.28 16.83
CA VAL A 69 10.52 13.30 18.25
C VAL A 69 10.44 14.72 18.78
N LYS A 70 9.89 14.87 19.97
CA LYS A 70 9.65 16.16 20.61
C LYS A 70 10.28 16.19 22.01
N CYS A 71 10.43 17.38 22.56
CA CYS A 71 10.78 17.55 23.96
C CYS A 71 9.78 18.50 24.66
N SER A 72 9.70 18.37 25.99
CA SER A 72 8.69 19.06 26.80
C SER A 72 8.94 20.56 27.00
N LYS A 73 10.18 21.00 26.79
CA LYS A 73 10.60 22.40 26.90
C LYS A 73 11.52 22.75 25.74
N LYS A 74 11.69 24.04 25.48
CA LYS A 74 12.72 24.49 24.55
C LYS A 74 14.10 23.98 24.97
N ALA A 75 14.83 23.38 24.04
CA ALA A 75 16.14 22.84 24.31
C ALA A 75 17.13 23.93 24.71
N GLU A 76 17.77 23.81 25.87
CA GLU A 76 18.81 24.74 26.32
C GLU A 76 20.10 24.65 25.49
N GLY A 77 20.31 23.53 24.82
CA GLY A 77 21.39 23.21 23.93
C GLY A 77 20.95 22.15 22.95
N ILE A 78 21.86 21.69 22.11
CA ILE A 78 21.56 20.60 21.15
C ILE A 78 21.25 19.32 21.96
N ILE A 79 20.10 18.70 21.66
CA ILE A 79 19.75 17.38 22.17
C ILE A 79 19.95 16.37 21.07
N LYS A 80 20.79 15.36 21.30
CA LYS A 80 20.96 14.22 20.40
C LYS A 80 19.95 13.15 20.77
N VAL A 81 19.28 12.61 19.78
CA VAL A 81 18.24 11.58 19.96
C VAL A 81 18.56 10.41 19.06
N ALA A 82 18.42 9.20 19.59
CA ALA A 82 18.53 7.97 18.79
C ALA A 82 17.23 7.18 18.83
N VAL A 83 16.89 6.62 17.68
CA VAL A 83 15.77 5.69 17.46
C VAL A 83 16.33 4.36 16.95
N GLU A 84 15.75 3.27 17.37
CA GLU A 84 16.14 1.94 16.94
C GLU A 84 14.94 1.04 16.65
N VAL A 85 15.19 -0.01 15.87
CA VAL A 85 14.27 -1.15 15.70
C VAL A 85 14.53 -2.13 16.85
N ASP A 86 13.52 -2.38 17.68
CA ASP A 86 13.63 -3.28 18.83
C ASP A 86 12.72 -4.51 18.67
N ASN A 87 13.26 -5.55 18.07
CA ASN A 87 12.53 -6.79 17.84
C ASN A 87 12.15 -7.54 19.14
N SER A 88 12.72 -7.16 20.31
CA SER A 88 12.33 -7.77 21.59
C SER A 88 10.88 -7.45 21.98
N LEU A 89 10.29 -6.42 21.37
CA LEU A 89 8.92 -5.98 21.63
C LEU A 89 7.86 -6.82 20.88
N ILE A 90 8.27 -7.63 19.90
CA ILE A 90 7.36 -8.35 19.00
C ILE A 90 6.52 -9.37 19.77
N ALA A 91 7.13 -10.12 20.70
CA ALA A 91 6.43 -11.14 21.45
C ALA A 91 5.28 -10.55 22.29
N ALA A 92 5.55 -9.44 22.98
CA ALA A 92 4.53 -8.75 23.79
C ALA A 92 3.42 -8.16 22.91
N TYR A 93 3.77 -7.57 21.77
CA TYR A 93 2.80 -7.06 20.81
C TYR A 93 1.87 -8.17 20.29
N ASN A 94 2.45 -9.29 19.87
CA ASN A 94 1.68 -10.43 19.35
C ASN A 94 0.74 -11.01 20.42
N GLU A 95 1.19 -11.12 21.67
CA GLU A 95 0.36 -11.59 22.79
C GLU A 95 -0.82 -10.65 23.04
N GLU A 96 -0.56 -9.32 23.10
CA GLU A 96 -1.58 -8.32 23.39
C GLU A 96 -2.65 -8.25 22.29
N HIS A 97 -2.24 -8.38 21.00
CA HIS A 97 -3.13 -8.20 19.86
C HIS A 97 -3.65 -9.53 19.28
N GLY A 98 -3.22 -10.68 19.81
CA GLY A 98 -3.60 -12.00 19.30
C GLY A 98 -3.10 -12.24 17.86
N THR A 99 -1.91 -11.72 17.53
CA THR A 99 -1.26 -11.84 16.23
C THR A 99 -0.02 -12.72 16.29
N GLU A 100 0.59 -12.99 15.14
CA GLU A 100 1.79 -13.81 15.04
C GLU A 100 2.82 -13.19 14.09
N PHE A 101 2.89 -11.86 14.03
CA PHE A 101 3.84 -11.16 13.16
C PHE A 101 5.27 -11.60 13.41
N GLU A 102 6.04 -11.70 12.32
CA GLU A 102 7.47 -11.98 12.33
C GLU A 102 8.29 -10.69 12.25
N ALA A 103 9.54 -10.73 12.75
CA ALA A 103 10.43 -9.59 12.58
C ALA A 103 10.71 -9.35 11.08
N MET A 104 10.60 -8.11 10.63
CA MET A 104 11.06 -7.75 9.29
C MET A 104 12.56 -8.01 9.18
N PRO A 105 13.05 -8.70 8.12
CA PRO A 105 14.48 -8.87 7.87
C PRO A 105 15.23 -7.53 7.86
N ALA A 106 16.34 -7.45 8.55
CA ALA A 106 17.07 -6.19 8.74
C ALA A 106 17.52 -5.57 7.41
N GLU A 107 17.90 -6.41 6.44
CA GLU A 107 18.29 -6.02 5.10
C GLU A 107 17.14 -5.42 4.26
N ALA A 108 15.91 -5.68 4.66
CA ALA A 108 14.74 -5.11 4.01
C ALA A 108 14.38 -3.72 4.55
N ILE A 109 14.92 -3.32 5.71
CA ILE A 109 14.59 -2.06 6.38
C ILE A 109 15.63 -0.99 6.01
N VAL A 110 15.15 0.15 5.55
CA VAL A 110 15.95 1.38 5.45
C VAL A 110 15.45 2.35 6.51
N LEU A 111 16.29 2.59 7.51
CA LEU A 111 16.03 3.54 8.59
C LEU A 111 16.91 4.78 8.39
N GLU A 112 16.31 5.83 7.85
CA GLU A 112 17.00 7.11 7.66
C GLU A 112 16.80 8.00 8.90
N ASN A 113 17.79 8.81 9.23
CA ASN A 113 17.79 9.70 10.39
C ASN A 113 17.54 8.97 11.73
N ALA A 114 18.11 7.77 11.89
CA ALA A 114 18.05 7.04 13.15
C ALA A 114 18.68 7.83 14.31
N GLU A 115 19.68 8.64 14.00
CA GLU A 115 20.27 9.62 14.88
C GLU A 115 19.90 11.01 14.40
N MET A 116 19.32 11.82 15.26
CA MET A 116 18.81 13.14 14.95
C MET A 116 19.10 14.13 16.06
N THR A 117 18.82 15.40 15.81
CA THR A 117 19.01 16.45 16.81
C THR A 117 17.78 17.32 16.95
N ILE A 118 17.51 17.75 18.21
CA ILE A 118 16.64 18.88 18.49
C ILE A 118 17.57 20.09 18.65
N PRO A 119 17.47 21.11 17.79
CA PRO A 119 18.31 22.30 17.87
C PRO A 119 18.07 23.09 19.17
N ALA A 120 19.07 23.85 19.60
CA ALA A 120 18.91 24.75 20.73
C ALA A 120 17.79 25.76 20.47
N GLY A 121 16.90 25.93 21.44
CA GLY A 121 15.73 26.80 21.34
C GLY A 121 14.50 26.16 20.70
N GLU A 122 14.65 25.00 20.10
CA GLU A 122 13.56 24.25 19.48
C GLU A 122 13.01 23.16 20.40
N MET A 123 11.87 22.60 20.03
CA MET A 123 11.18 21.55 20.79
C MET A 123 10.95 20.27 19.97
N VAL A 124 11.36 20.26 18.74
CA VAL A 124 11.13 19.18 17.78
C VAL A 124 12.43 18.91 17.05
N VAL A 125 12.65 17.67 16.66
CA VAL A 125 13.80 17.30 15.79
C VAL A 125 13.77 18.06 14.47
N ALA A 126 14.95 18.39 13.97
CA ALA A 126 15.08 19.07 12.68
C ALA A 126 14.64 18.18 11.52
N ASP A 127 15.02 16.90 11.58
CA ASP A 127 14.69 15.89 10.56
C ASP A 127 13.91 14.76 11.23
N MET A 128 12.87 14.26 10.56
CA MET A 128 12.11 13.13 11.05
C MET A 128 12.84 11.81 10.76
N VAL A 129 12.64 10.83 11.63
CA VAL A 129 12.93 9.43 11.28
C VAL A 129 12.10 9.03 10.08
N HIS A 130 12.72 8.36 9.13
CA HIS A 130 12.04 7.86 7.96
C HIS A 130 12.33 6.36 7.79
N VAL A 131 11.28 5.55 7.80
CA VAL A 131 11.33 4.11 7.60
C VAL A 131 10.71 3.77 6.25
N LYS A 132 11.45 3.10 5.42
CA LYS A 132 11.03 2.57 4.13
C LYS A 132 11.64 1.19 3.89
N LEU A 133 11.17 0.48 2.89
CA LEU A 133 11.85 -0.75 2.47
C LEU A 133 13.00 -0.42 1.53
N THR A 134 13.94 -1.36 1.44
CA THR A 134 15.04 -1.31 0.46
C THR A 134 14.49 -1.33 -0.97
N ASP A 135 15.26 -0.77 -1.90
CA ASP A 135 14.98 -0.86 -3.34
C ASP A 135 15.60 -2.14 -3.97
N ASP A 136 16.26 -2.98 -3.17
CA ASP A 136 16.87 -4.24 -3.64
C ASP A 136 15.77 -5.28 -3.92
N ALA A 137 15.49 -5.50 -5.19
CA ALA A 137 14.49 -6.46 -5.63
C ALA A 137 14.80 -7.90 -5.18
N SER A 138 16.10 -8.26 -5.01
CA SER A 138 16.49 -9.59 -4.55
C SER A 138 16.09 -9.82 -3.09
N VAL A 139 16.17 -8.79 -2.24
CA VAL A 139 15.72 -8.83 -0.85
C VAL A 139 14.20 -8.83 -0.79
N LEU A 140 13.56 -7.90 -1.51
CA LEU A 140 12.10 -7.76 -1.49
C LEU A 140 11.39 -9.04 -1.95
N SER A 141 11.93 -9.75 -2.94
CA SER A 141 11.35 -11.01 -3.45
C SER A 141 11.35 -12.16 -2.44
N THR A 142 12.16 -12.07 -1.38
CA THR A 142 12.20 -13.07 -0.31
C THR A 142 11.15 -12.87 0.78
N LEU A 143 10.48 -11.72 0.79
CA LEU A 143 9.47 -11.38 1.81
C LEU A 143 8.16 -12.13 1.54
N LYS A 144 7.97 -13.28 2.17
CA LYS A 144 6.86 -14.22 1.92
C LYS A 144 6.21 -14.75 3.22
N SER A 145 6.09 -13.91 4.25
CA SER A 145 5.45 -14.35 5.49
C SER A 145 3.93 -14.35 5.36
N GLU A 146 3.31 -15.50 5.54
CA GLU A 146 1.84 -15.60 5.68
C GLU A 146 1.31 -14.91 6.94
N LYS A 147 2.16 -14.79 7.96
CA LYS A 147 1.84 -14.11 9.23
C LYS A 147 1.99 -12.59 9.13
N GLY A 148 2.69 -12.12 8.11
CA GLY A 148 3.11 -10.73 7.98
C GLY A 148 4.34 -10.40 8.81
N TYR A 149 4.81 -9.17 8.65
CA TYR A 149 5.97 -8.66 9.37
C TYR A 149 5.60 -7.49 10.27
N ILE A 150 6.48 -7.19 11.23
CA ILE A 150 6.36 -6.03 12.10
C ILE A 150 7.72 -5.38 12.28
N ILE A 151 7.74 -4.03 12.32
CA ILE A 151 8.91 -3.21 12.63
C ILE A 151 8.58 -2.40 13.88
N PRO A 152 9.06 -2.80 15.07
CA PRO A 152 8.91 -2.01 16.27
C PRO A 152 9.96 -0.90 16.32
N LEU A 153 9.54 0.34 16.49
CA LEU A 153 10.43 1.50 16.64
C LEU A 153 10.34 2.02 18.06
N ARG A 154 11.47 2.29 18.68
CA ARG A 154 11.52 2.97 19.98
C ARG A 154 12.58 4.05 20.06
N LEU A 155 12.39 4.99 20.97
CA LEU A 155 13.44 5.89 21.40
C LEU A 155 14.47 5.11 22.21
N ALA A 156 15.73 5.11 21.74
CA ALA A 156 16.84 4.44 22.39
C ALA A 156 17.53 5.34 23.41
N SER A 157 17.78 6.61 23.04
CA SER A 157 18.45 7.58 23.92
C SER A 157 18.06 9.01 23.60
N ALA A 158 18.29 9.88 24.59
CA ALA A 158 18.26 11.33 24.45
C ALA A 158 19.38 11.93 25.30
N GLU A 159 20.29 12.67 24.67
CA GLU A 159 21.47 13.26 25.33
C GLU A 159 21.53 14.76 25.09
N GLY A 160 21.54 15.54 26.17
CA GLY A 160 21.59 17.00 26.13
C GLY A 160 21.58 17.64 27.51
N PRO A 161 21.69 18.96 27.61
CA PRO A 161 21.60 19.66 28.90
C PRO A 161 20.26 19.41 29.58
N ASN A 162 20.28 18.98 30.85
CA ASN A 162 19.08 18.70 31.64
C ASN A 162 18.03 17.85 30.90
N THR A 163 18.46 16.85 30.09
CA THR A 163 17.61 16.08 29.24
C THR A 163 17.51 14.63 29.68
N GLU A 164 16.31 14.08 29.66
CA GLU A 164 16.02 12.67 29.91
C GLU A 164 14.90 12.19 29.00
N LEU A 165 14.81 10.88 28.78
CA LEU A 165 13.64 10.28 28.16
C LEU A 165 12.41 10.44 29.05
N SER A 166 11.26 10.70 28.48
CA SER A 166 9.99 10.66 29.20
C SER A 166 9.73 9.25 29.74
N THR A 167 9.14 9.15 30.93
CA THR A 167 8.74 7.87 31.50
C THR A 167 7.34 7.43 31.06
N ASN A 168 6.51 8.36 30.60
CA ASN A 168 5.10 8.14 30.34
C ASN A 168 4.71 8.27 28.87
N MET A 169 5.57 8.85 28.04
CA MET A 169 5.29 9.17 26.62
C MET A 169 6.42 8.69 25.73
N ILE A 170 6.82 7.44 25.90
CA ILE A 170 7.83 6.76 25.08
C ILE A 170 7.29 5.45 24.49
N ALA A 171 5.98 5.42 24.29
CA ALA A 171 5.37 4.24 23.66
C ALA A 171 6.06 3.94 22.33
N PRO A 172 6.45 2.68 22.10
CA PRO A 172 6.99 2.29 20.80
C PRO A 172 5.92 2.43 19.72
N SER A 173 6.33 2.73 18.51
CA SER A 173 5.46 2.67 17.34
C SER A 173 5.67 1.37 16.59
N PHE A 174 4.58 0.75 16.16
CA PHE A 174 4.60 -0.52 15.47
C PHE A 174 4.13 -0.36 14.02
N LEU A 175 4.98 -0.72 13.08
CA LEU A 175 4.62 -0.80 11.68
C LEU A 175 4.31 -2.25 11.34
N THR A 176 3.04 -2.56 11.16
CA THR A 176 2.60 -3.90 10.76
C THR A 176 2.51 -3.98 9.24
N ILE A 177 2.99 -5.06 8.66
CA ILE A 177 3.13 -5.22 7.21
C ILE A 177 2.55 -6.56 6.80
N THR A 178 1.47 -6.54 6.04
CA THR A 178 0.91 -7.75 5.44
C THR A 178 1.55 -8.01 4.09
N VAL A 179 1.81 -9.28 3.78
CA VAL A 179 2.32 -9.71 2.48
C VAL A 179 1.22 -10.44 1.74
N THR A 180 0.99 -10.07 0.50
CA THR A 180 0.03 -10.75 -0.38
C THR A 180 0.70 -11.04 -1.71
N GLU A 181 0.31 -12.13 -2.32
CA GLU A 181 0.66 -12.40 -3.72
C GLU A 181 -0.47 -11.89 -4.61
N ASP A 182 -0.09 -11.24 -5.69
CA ASP A 182 -1.04 -10.76 -6.69
C ASP A 182 -0.47 -11.01 -8.08
N ASN A 183 -1.04 -11.97 -8.74
CA ASN A 183 -0.67 -12.32 -10.11
C ASN A 183 -1.41 -11.45 -11.15
N MET A 184 -2.16 -10.45 -10.68
CA MET A 184 -2.91 -9.54 -11.53
C MET A 184 -2.15 -8.23 -11.75
N ASN A 185 -2.06 -7.81 -12.99
CA ASN A 185 -1.65 -6.44 -13.29
C ASN A 185 -2.88 -5.53 -13.24
N HIS A 186 -3.06 -4.82 -12.13
CA HIS A 186 -4.16 -3.88 -11.96
C HIS A 186 -3.93 -2.53 -12.66
N GLU A 187 -2.72 -2.25 -13.09
CA GLU A 187 -2.39 -1.07 -13.88
C GLU A 187 -2.29 -1.46 -15.34
N ALA A 188 -3.40 -1.38 -16.06
CA ALA A 188 -3.38 -1.45 -17.51
C ALA A 188 -2.68 -0.20 -18.08
N THR A 189 -1.36 -0.13 -17.91
CA THR A 189 -0.57 0.89 -18.58
C THR A 189 -0.47 0.55 -20.04
N LYS A 190 -0.70 1.53 -20.91
CA LYS A 190 -0.46 1.36 -22.33
C LYS A 190 0.98 0.89 -22.51
N TYR A 191 1.16 -0.27 -23.14
CA TYR A 191 2.48 -0.78 -23.47
C TYR A 191 3.27 0.26 -24.26
N THR A 192 4.42 0.64 -23.74
CA THR A 192 5.35 1.59 -24.39
C THR A 192 6.66 0.92 -24.80
N GLY A 193 6.76 -0.40 -24.68
CA GLY A 193 7.95 -1.16 -25.05
C GLY A 193 8.23 -1.12 -26.54
N THR A 194 9.46 -1.44 -26.89
CA THR A 194 9.97 -1.51 -28.27
C THR A 194 9.99 -2.94 -28.81
N GLY A 195 9.30 -3.86 -28.15
CA GLY A 195 9.24 -5.27 -28.54
C GLY A 195 8.67 -5.46 -29.95
N THR A 196 9.11 -6.50 -30.60
CA THR A 196 8.59 -6.91 -31.91
C THR A 196 7.43 -7.87 -31.70
N LEU A 197 6.31 -7.62 -32.35
CA LEU A 197 5.18 -8.55 -32.33
C LEU A 197 5.61 -9.93 -32.85
N VAL A 198 5.14 -10.99 -32.19
CA VAL A 198 5.27 -12.36 -32.70
C VAL A 198 4.38 -12.46 -33.91
N ALA A 199 4.98 -12.35 -35.09
CA ALA A 199 4.24 -12.28 -36.36
C ALA A 199 3.65 -13.61 -36.79
N ASP A 200 4.30 -14.73 -36.42
CA ASP A 200 3.82 -16.09 -36.76
C ASP A 200 3.12 -16.70 -35.55
N GLN A 201 1.82 -16.70 -35.59
CA GLN A 201 0.92 -17.28 -34.61
C GLN A 201 0.20 -18.53 -35.10
N SER A 202 0.61 -19.08 -36.22
CA SER A 202 -0.07 -20.20 -36.90
C SER A 202 -0.12 -21.49 -36.08
N GLY A 203 0.76 -21.63 -35.10
CA GLY A 203 0.78 -22.78 -34.18
C GLY A 203 0.06 -22.51 -32.86
N TRP A 204 -0.53 -21.33 -32.67
CA TRP A 204 -1.21 -21.00 -31.42
C TRP A 204 -2.61 -21.60 -31.40
N THR A 205 -3.02 -22.01 -30.21
CA THR A 205 -4.38 -22.48 -29.97
C THR A 205 -4.97 -21.75 -28.77
N ALA A 206 -6.28 -21.66 -28.74
CA ALA A 206 -6.98 -21.04 -27.61
C ALA A 206 -8.13 -21.92 -27.14
N THR A 207 -8.36 -21.89 -25.84
CA THR A 207 -9.52 -22.49 -25.19
C THR A 207 -10.14 -21.52 -24.21
N THR A 208 -11.41 -21.71 -23.90
CA THR A 208 -12.13 -20.87 -22.93
C THR A 208 -13.04 -21.70 -22.05
N ASN A 209 -13.24 -21.26 -20.81
CA ASN A 209 -14.25 -21.79 -19.91
C ASN A 209 -15.67 -21.27 -20.21
N GLY A 210 -15.77 -20.34 -21.16
CA GLY A 210 -17.02 -19.74 -21.60
C GLY A 210 -17.62 -20.43 -22.82
N ALA A 211 -18.77 -19.94 -23.24
CA ALA A 211 -19.41 -20.36 -24.49
C ALA A 211 -19.00 -19.42 -25.61
N VAL A 212 -18.47 -19.99 -26.71
CA VAL A 212 -18.24 -19.29 -27.99
C VAL A 212 -19.55 -19.25 -28.75
N GLN A 213 -19.96 -18.09 -29.18
CA GLN A 213 -21.23 -17.90 -29.89
C GLN A 213 -21.07 -18.29 -31.36
N SER A 214 -21.84 -19.27 -31.81
CA SER A 214 -21.64 -19.93 -33.12
C SER A 214 -21.95 -19.06 -34.35
N TRP A 215 -22.53 -17.90 -34.17
CA TRP A 215 -22.78 -16.95 -35.27
C TRP A 215 -21.71 -15.86 -35.42
N TYR A 216 -20.68 -15.92 -34.61
CA TYR A 216 -19.46 -15.14 -34.72
C TYR A 216 -18.33 -16.03 -35.19
N ASP A 217 -17.15 -15.44 -35.40
CA ASP A 217 -16.00 -16.20 -35.83
C ASP A 217 -15.53 -17.18 -34.73
N PRO A 218 -14.88 -18.28 -35.11
CA PRO A 218 -14.39 -19.25 -34.16
C PRO A 218 -13.28 -18.65 -33.28
N ILE A 219 -12.94 -19.33 -32.16
CA ILE A 219 -11.98 -18.84 -31.21
C ILE A 219 -10.58 -18.62 -31.82
N GLU A 220 -10.23 -19.36 -32.84
CA GLU A 220 -8.95 -19.24 -33.54
C GLU A 220 -8.81 -17.92 -34.31
N SER A 221 -9.90 -17.22 -34.59
CA SER A 221 -9.86 -15.92 -35.28
C SER A 221 -9.15 -14.83 -34.42
N ILE A 222 -8.98 -15.05 -33.12
CA ILE A 222 -8.24 -14.11 -32.25
C ILE A 222 -6.76 -13.98 -32.64
N PHE A 223 -6.23 -14.89 -33.48
CA PHE A 223 -4.84 -14.92 -33.94
C PHE A 223 -4.65 -14.57 -35.41
N ASP A 224 -5.69 -14.29 -36.14
CA ASP A 224 -5.61 -14.06 -37.60
C ASP A 224 -5.09 -12.68 -38.02
N GLY A 225 -4.94 -11.78 -37.03
CA GLY A 225 -4.48 -10.42 -37.26
C GLY A 225 -5.48 -9.51 -37.99
N ASN A 226 -6.69 -9.99 -38.19
CA ASN A 226 -7.76 -9.26 -38.89
C ASN A 226 -8.76 -8.71 -37.89
N TYR A 227 -8.84 -7.41 -37.72
CA TYR A 227 -9.77 -6.75 -36.77
C TYR A 227 -11.23 -6.81 -37.21
N GLN A 228 -11.53 -7.27 -38.43
CA GLN A 228 -12.90 -7.46 -38.92
C GLN A 228 -13.48 -8.83 -38.54
N THR A 229 -12.64 -9.77 -38.15
CA THR A 229 -13.05 -11.04 -37.55
C THR A 229 -13.03 -10.94 -36.05
N TYR A 230 -14.05 -11.45 -35.39
CA TYR A 230 -14.07 -11.43 -33.93
C TYR A 230 -14.83 -12.62 -33.34
N CYS A 231 -14.27 -13.15 -32.27
CA CYS A 231 -14.87 -14.20 -31.48
C CYS A 231 -15.65 -13.57 -30.32
N TYR A 232 -16.91 -13.96 -30.18
CA TYR A 232 -17.71 -13.54 -29.05
C TYR A 232 -17.84 -14.64 -28.00
N MET A 233 -17.30 -14.40 -26.83
CA MET A 233 -17.26 -15.36 -25.72
C MET A 233 -18.06 -14.84 -24.54
N THR A 234 -18.79 -15.71 -23.85
CA THR A 234 -19.54 -15.37 -22.64
C THR A 234 -19.39 -16.43 -21.57
N ASN A 235 -19.25 -16.01 -20.33
CA ASN A 235 -19.40 -16.89 -19.18
C ASN A 235 -20.45 -16.29 -18.23
N ARG A 236 -21.61 -16.95 -18.10
CA ARG A 236 -22.71 -16.49 -17.25
C ARG A 236 -22.57 -16.90 -15.80
N SER A 237 -21.62 -17.77 -15.49
CA SER A 237 -21.47 -18.38 -14.16
C SER A 237 -20.24 -17.84 -13.40
N GLY A 238 -19.46 -16.92 -13.95
CA GLY A 238 -18.26 -16.40 -13.31
C GLY A 238 -17.37 -15.62 -14.27
N GLU A 239 -16.09 -15.57 -13.94
CA GLU A 239 -15.08 -14.94 -14.78
C GLU A 239 -14.88 -15.71 -16.08
N LEU A 240 -14.73 -14.98 -17.17
CA LEU A 240 -14.35 -15.53 -18.45
C LEU A 240 -12.84 -15.74 -18.47
N GLN A 241 -12.43 -16.97 -18.70
CA GLN A 241 -11.02 -17.36 -18.86
C GLN A 241 -10.76 -17.70 -20.31
N LEU A 242 -9.65 -17.21 -20.83
CA LEU A 242 -9.11 -17.53 -22.14
C LEU A 242 -7.68 -18.05 -21.93
N ASP A 243 -7.46 -19.31 -22.26
CA ASP A 243 -6.15 -19.95 -22.20
C ASP A 243 -5.56 -20.00 -23.62
N ILE A 244 -4.34 -19.53 -23.77
CA ILE A 244 -3.62 -19.49 -25.04
C ILE A 244 -2.38 -20.37 -24.93
N ASP A 245 -2.33 -21.42 -25.74
CA ASP A 245 -1.13 -22.22 -25.93
C ASP A 245 -0.38 -21.73 -27.16
N MET A 246 0.82 -21.21 -26.94
CA MET A 246 1.68 -20.68 -28.01
C MET A 246 2.54 -21.75 -28.70
N GLY A 247 2.39 -23.04 -28.32
CA GLY A 247 3.08 -24.20 -28.87
C GLY A 247 4.56 -24.32 -28.50
N LYS A 248 5.14 -23.30 -27.92
CA LYS A 248 6.52 -23.27 -27.39
C LYS A 248 6.69 -22.12 -26.39
N PRO A 249 7.70 -22.18 -25.49
CA PRO A 249 8.01 -21.08 -24.60
C PRO A 249 8.40 -19.80 -25.35
N TYR A 250 7.81 -18.69 -24.95
CA TYR A 250 8.18 -17.34 -25.38
C TYR A 250 8.56 -16.51 -24.19
N SER A 251 9.55 -15.62 -24.37
CA SER A 251 9.78 -14.51 -23.46
C SER A 251 9.16 -13.27 -24.10
N PHE A 252 8.22 -12.63 -23.39
CA PHE A 252 7.55 -11.43 -23.89
C PHE A 252 7.46 -10.37 -22.79
N ASP A 253 7.45 -9.12 -23.18
CA ASP A 253 7.41 -7.94 -22.32
C ASP A 253 6.08 -7.18 -22.43
N GLY A 254 5.17 -7.68 -23.25
CA GLY A 254 3.86 -7.08 -23.41
C GLY A 254 2.90 -7.91 -24.24
N ILE A 255 1.62 -7.58 -24.10
CA ILE A 255 0.53 -8.17 -24.87
C ILE A 255 -0.20 -7.05 -25.59
N LYS A 256 -0.39 -7.19 -26.89
CA LYS A 256 -1.29 -6.34 -27.66
C LYS A 256 -2.61 -7.07 -27.88
N MET A 257 -3.68 -6.50 -27.38
CA MET A 257 -5.04 -6.95 -27.68
C MET A 257 -5.73 -5.88 -28.51
N THR A 258 -6.38 -6.31 -29.57
CA THR A 258 -7.23 -5.46 -30.39
C THR A 258 -8.67 -5.91 -30.18
N THR A 259 -9.50 -4.99 -29.72
CA THR A 259 -10.93 -5.26 -29.59
C THR A 259 -11.65 -4.77 -30.82
N SER A 260 -12.62 -5.53 -31.27
CA SER A 260 -13.57 -5.07 -32.27
C SER A 260 -14.52 -4.05 -31.61
N GLY A 261 -14.59 -2.87 -32.15
CA GLY A 261 -15.54 -1.85 -31.78
C GLY A 261 -16.46 -1.54 -32.96
N TYR A 262 -17.69 -1.14 -32.63
CA TYR A 262 -18.66 -0.73 -33.64
C TYR A 262 -19.16 0.68 -33.29
N ASP A 263 -18.91 1.62 -34.19
CA ASP A 263 -19.45 2.96 -34.08
C ASP A 263 -20.90 2.98 -34.63
N TYR A 264 -21.87 3.07 -33.75
CA TYR A 264 -23.28 3.10 -34.10
C TYR A 264 -23.72 4.39 -34.81
N GLU A 265 -22.93 5.47 -34.73
CA GLU A 265 -23.24 6.74 -35.41
C GLU A 265 -22.78 6.69 -36.90
N THR A 266 -21.61 6.14 -37.14
CA THR A 266 -21.04 6.07 -38.49
C THR A 266 -21.29 4.75 -39.18
N TRP A 267 -21.69 3.71 -38.47
CA TRP A 267 -21.80 2.32 -38.92
C TRP A 267 -20.48 1.75 -39.44
N GLU A 268 -19.38 2.27 -38.94
CA GLU A 268 -18.04 1.81 -39.27
C GLU A 268 -17.44 1.01 -38.11
N GLU A 269 -16.64 -0.01 -38.43
CA GLU A 269 -15.87 -0.77 -37.47
C GLU A 269 -14.70 0.08 -36.97
N THR A 270 -14.55 0.19 -35.65
CA THR A 270 -13.48 0.94 -35.04
C THR A 270 -12.58 0.05 -34.20
N GLU A 271 -11.30 0.39 -34.09
CA GLU A 271 -10.36 -0.30 -33.20
C GLU A 271 -10.63 -0.08 -31.69
N ALA A 272 -11.66 0.67 -31.36
CA ALA A 272 -11.94 1.11 -29.98
C ALA A 272 -13.07 0.34 -29.35
N GLY A 273 -12.92 -0.95 -29.16
CA GLY A 273 -13.79 -1.72 -28.28
C GLY A 273 -13.44 -1.50 -26.81
N ALA A 274 -14.43 -1.26 -25.99
CA ALA A 274 -14.23 -1.21 -24.55
C ALA A 274 -14.04 -2.63 -24.00
N PHE A 275 -12.93 -2.89 -23.33
CA PHE A 275 -12.89 -4.00 -22.39
C PHE A 275 -13.74 -3.65 -21.19
N SER A 276 -14.78 -4.43 -20.89
CA SER A 276 -15.49 -4.30 -19.63
C SER A 276 -14.60 -4.78 -18.50
N ALA A 277 -14.35 -3.89 -17.58
CA ALA A 277 -13.88 -4.10 -16.22
C ALA A 277 -12.95 -5.30 -15.96
N GLY A 278 -11.66 -5.08 -16.11
CA GLY A 278 -10.63 -5.92 -15.52
C GLY A 278 -10.23 -7.14 -16.35
N MET A 279 -8.98 -7.18 -16.77
CA MET A 279 -8.36 -8.34 -17.37
C MET A 279 -7.16 -8.76 -16.51
N THR A 280 -7.12 -10.04 -16.19
CA THR A 280 -5.97 -10.68 -15.55
C THR A 280 -5.18 -11.43 -16.60
N VAL A 281 -3.87 -11.26 -16.61
CA VAL A 281 -2.97 -12.06 -17.43
C VAL A 281 -2.07 -12.87 -16.50
N SER A 282 -2.10 -14.21 -16.65
CA SER A 282 -1.19 -15.12 -15.96
C SER A 282 -0.39 -15.93 -16.97
N THR A 283 0.83 -16.30 -16.58
CA THR A 283 1.67 -17.20 -17.38
C THR A 283 1.81 -18.52 -16.63
N SER A 284 1.80 -19.64 -17.34
CA SER A 284 2.19 -20.95 -16.80
C SER A 284 3.63 -21.24 -17.21
N ASP A 285 4.39 -21.86 -16.31
CA ASP A 285 5.72 -22.39 -16.57
C ASP A 285 5.67 -23.56 -17.57
#